data_df778ff20238ef6ceb11768a6a3d59dd
#
_entry.id   df778ff20238ef6ceb11768a6a3d59dd
#
_cell.length_a   1.000
_cell.length_b   1.000
_cell.length_c   1.000
_cell.angle_alpha   90.00
_cell.angle_beta   90.00
_cell.angle_gamma   90.00
#
_symmetry.space_group_name_H-M   'P 1'
#
loop_
_entity.id
_entity.type
_entity.pdbx_description
1 polymer ?
#
loop_
_entity_poly.entity_id
_entity_poly.type
_entity_poly.pdbx_seq_one_letter_code
_entity_poly.pdbx_strand_id
1 'polypeptide(L)'
;MWLNLREKLQSKTVRIEHPEVYECKFCGSDQIMRYGKKTKQLKQRYYCKACKKTFVIDTITRRMWFDPKVVTMTLDLYYKGVSLRGIQDHLNQIFNVQLNSPQTILNWIKKYEELIGEYVKTLKPTLSGQWQVDEMKVKFKGNWKWLWNVMDRHTRYLLASNITKKREAEDARKILALAKEASKGQKPEKVVTDGLHAYKDAFNKEFFTLRKPRTEHISHIRLAGDMNNNLIERLHGTKRDREKVMRGLKTEETPIVPMQDIYYNYVRPHMSLEGRTPAEKAGVGVEDQNKWLGLVKKSLEASRRPVLDNPN
;
A
#
# COMPACT_ATOMS: atom_id res chain seq x y z
N MET A 1 32.86 30.14 3.45
CA MET A 1 32.68 28.73 3.88
C MET A 1 31.45 28.04 3.30
N TRP A 2 30.39 28.75 2.91
CA TRP A 2 29.16 28.18 2.32
C TRP A 2 29.23 27.97 0.78
N LEU A 3 30.09 28.67 0.05
CA LEU A 3 30.22 28.51 -1.41
C LEU A 3 30.88 27.20 -1.84
N ASN A 4 31.76 26.63 -1.01
CA ASN A 4 32.43 25.36 -1.31
C ASN A 4 31.54 24.09 -1.14
N LEU A 5 30.39 24.19 -0.46
CA LEU A 5 29.44 23.09 -0.33
C LEU A 5 28.56 22.92 -1.58
N ARG A 6 28.27 24.04 -2.29
CA ARG A 6 27.50 23.99 -3.54
C ARG A 6 28.24 23.29 -4.67
N GLU A 7 29.54 23.55 -4.80
CA GLU A 7 30.35 22.91 -5.84
C GLU A 7 30.58 21.41 -5.58
N LYS A 8 30.72 20.99 -4.31
CA LYS A 8 30.86 19.57 -3.95
C LYS A 8 29.55 18.77 -4.11
N LEU A 9 28.39 19.42 -4.04
CA LEU A 9 27.09 18.80 -4.30
C LEU A 9 26.74 18.67 -5.79
N GLN A 10 27.29 19.56 -6.63
CA GLN A 10 27.11 19.51 -8.09
C GLN A 10 27.96 18.44 -8.79
N SER A 11 29.02 17.94 -8.16
CA SER A 11 29.94 16.97 -8.79
C SER A 11 29.61 15.51 -8.51
N LYS A 12 28.66 15.21 -7.64
CA LYS A 12 28.11 13.84 -7.47
C LYS A 12 26.83 13.69 -8.29
N THR A 13 26.98 13.63 -9.60
CA THR A 13 26.00 12.89 -10.43
C THR A 13 25.83 11.53 -9.78
N VAL A 14 24.67 11.28 -9.17
CA VAL A 14 24.30 9.96 -8.68
C VAL A 14 24.41 9.04 -9.89
N ARG A 15 25.51 8.29 -9.99
CA ARG A 15 25.63 7.23 -10.98
C ARG A 15 24.51 6.26 -10.67
N ILE A 16 23.48 6.24 -11.51
CA ILE A 16 22.46 5.22 -11.49
C ILE A 16 23.20 3.93 -11.79
N GLU A 17 23.44 3.11 -10.77
CA GLU A 17 23.93 1.76 -10.97
C GLU A 17 22.85 1.04 -11.78
N HIS A 18 23.13 0.78 -13.04
CA HIS A 18 22.24 0.01 -13.89
C HIS A 18 22.28 -1.42 -13.35
N PRO A 19 21.12 -2.05 -13.09
CA PRO A 19 21.10 -3.43 -12.66
C PRO A 19 21.87 -4.27 -13.69
N GLU A 20 22.77 -5.10 -13.20
CA GLU A 20 23.47 -6.07 -14.03
C GLU A 20 22.42 -7.01 -14.62
N VAL A 21 22.47 -7.18 -15.93
CA VAL A 21 21.56 -8.05 -16.66
C VAL A 21 22.30 -9.29 -17.01
N TYR A 22 21.80 -10.38 -16.50
CA TYR A 22 22.43 -11.68 -16.71
C TYR A 22 21.77 -12.48 -17.84
N GLU A 23 20.53 -12.14 -18.24
CA GLU A 23 19.77 -12.91 -19.22
C GLU A 23 18.91 -12.05 -20.16
N CYS A 24 18.71 -12.55 -21.39
CA CYS A 24 17.84 -11.92 -22.36
C CYS A 24 16.37 -12.11 -22.00
N LYS A 25 15.59 -11.02 -21.96
CA LYS A 25 14.16 -11.07 -21.63
C LYS A 25 13.28 -11.82 -22.67
N PHE A 26 13.80 -12.14 -23.84
CA PHE A 26 13.05 -12.80 -24.91
C PHE A 26 13.34 -14.29 -25.02
N CYS A 27 14.58 -14.71 -24.78
CA CYS A 27 15.01 -16.10 -24.97
C CYS A 27 15.79 -16.68 -23.79
N GLY A 28 15.96 -15.93 -22.68
CA GLY A 28 16.70 -16.39 -21.50
C GLY A 28 18.22 -16.53 -21.68
N SER A 29 18.77 -16.25 -22.86
CA SER A 29 20.21 -16.39 -23.12
C SER A 29 21.02 -15.37 -22.33
N ASP A 30 22.16 -15.78 -21.81
CA ASP A 30 23.18 -14.94 -21.17
C ASP A 30 24.05 -14.14 -22.15
N GLN A 31 23.96 -14.48 -23.46
CA GLN A 31 24.75 -13.81 -24.52
C GLN A 31 24.20 -12.41 -24.83
N ILE A 32 24.30 -11.52 -23.87
CA ILE A 32 23.83 -10.15 -23.99
C ILE A 32 24.98 -9.16 -23.92
N MET A 33 24.86 -8.06 -24.65
CA MET A 33 25.83 -6.98 -24.65
C MET A 33 25.16 -5.62 -24.53
N ARG A 34 25.86 -4.63 -23.96
CA ARG A 34 25.38 -3.24 -23.92
C ARG A 34 25.36 -2.67 -25.33
N TYR A 35 24.22 -2.10 -25.73
CA TYR A 35 24.00 -1.61 -27.10
C TYR A 35 23.51 -0.15 -27.09
N GLY A 36 24.40 0.75 -26.70
CA GLY A 36 24.14 2.20 -26.66
C GLY A 36 23.06 2.62 -25.64
N LYS A 37 22.77 3.91 -25.64
CA LYS A 37 21.70 4.50 -24.81
C LYS A 37 20.57 5.01 -25.68
N LYS A 38 19.32 4.87 -25.23
CA LYS A 38 18.17 5.49 -25.90
C LYS A 38 18.21 6.99 -25.62
N THR A 39 18.47 7.80 -26.65
CA THR A 39 18.86 9.23 -26.57
C THR A 39 17.95 10.11 -25.74
N LYS A 40 16.62 9.90 -25.75
CA LYS A 40 15.65 10.68 -24.96
C LYS A 40 15.48 10.24 -23.50
N GLN A 41 15.99 9.10 -23.07
CA GLN A 41 15.70 8.51 -21.76
C GLN A 41 16.94 8.08 -20.97
N LEU A 42 18.15 8.28 -21.49
CA LEU A 42 19.43 7.82 -20.90
C LEU A 42 19.44 6.34 -20.47
N LYS A 43 18.46 5.54 -20.92
CA LYS A 43 18.32 4.12 -20.58
C LYS A 43 19.29 3.27 -21.38
N GLN A 44 20.02 2.38 -20.70
CA GLN A 44 20.89 1.40 -21.34
C GLN A 44 20.06 0.43 -22.18
N ARG A 45 20.42 0.28 -23.46
CA ARG A 45 19.91 -0.77 -24.33
C ARG A 45 20.84 -1.96 -24.28
N TYR A 46 20.28 -3.12 -24.44
CA TYR A 46 20.99 -4.39 -24.55
C TYR A 46 20.65 -5.09 -25.87
N TYR A 47 21.60 -5.82 -26.41
CA TYR A 47 21.44 -6.65 -27.60
C TYR A 47 21.72 -8.09 -27.22
N CYS A 48 20.83 -9.00 -27.57
CA CYS A 48 21.04 -10.42 -27.41
C CYS A 48 21.63 -11.02 -28.69
N LYS A 49 22.78 -11.65 -28.59
CA LYS A 49 23.45 -12.30 -29.72
C LYS A 49 22.70 -13.57 -30.20
N ALA A 50 22.02 -14.25 -29.26
CA ALA A 50 21.29 -15.49 -29.58
C ALA A 50 20.01 -15.22 -30.38
N CYS A 51 19.12 -14.34 -29.91
CA CYS A 51 17.85 -14.06 -30.61
C CYS A 51 17.88 -12.79 -31.47
N LYS A 52 19.01 -12.09 -31.56
CA LYS A 52 19.25 -10.88 -32.35
C LYS A 52 18.29 -9.70 -32.03
N LYS A 53 17.63 -9.73 -30.89
CA LYS A 53 16.70 -8.69 -30.47
C LYS A 53 17.39 -7.67 -29.54
N THR A 54 17.01 -6.40 -29.70
CA THR A 54 17.42 -5.35 -28.77
C THR A 54 16.33 -5.12 -27.73
N PHE A 55 16.74 -4.87 -26.48
CA PHE A 55 15.80 -4.59 -25.41
C PHE A 55 16.37 -3.57 -24.43
N VAL A 56 15.50 -2.96 -23.69
CA VAL A 56 15.81 -2.18 -22.51
C VAL A 56 15.29 -2.99 -21.34
N ILE A 57 16.05 -3.05 -20.26
CA ILE A 57 15.51 -3.60 -19.04
C ILE A 57 14.44 -2.62 -18.59
N ASP A 58 13.23 -3.09 -18.56
CA ASP A 58 12.16 -2.39 -17.90
C ASP A 58 12.42 -2.49 -16.38
N THR A 59 13.40 -1.72 -15.91
CA THR A 59 13.43 -1.36 -14.50
C THR A 59 12.06 -0.78 -14.16
N ILE A 60 11.68 -0.81 -12.90
CA ILE A 60 10.49 -0.25 -12.24
C ILE A 60 9.74 0.89 -12.99
N THR A 61 10.32 1.40 -14.07
CA THR A 61 10.03 2.68 -14.71
C THR A 61 9.49 2.59 -16.13
N ARG A 62 8.83 1.51 -16.53
CA ARG A 62 8.16 1.49 -17.85
C ARG A 62 7.20 2.68 -17.94
N ARG A 63 7.53 3.66 -18.79
CA ARG A 63 6.83 4.95 -18.94
C ARG A 63 6.96 5.92 -17.75
N MET A 64 7.99 5.79 -16.91
CA MET A 64 8.29 6.80 -15.91
C MET A 64 9.44 7.69 -16.37
N TRP A 65 9.19 8.99 -16.31
CA TRP A 65 10.18 10.02 -16.65
C TRP A 65 11.05 10.41 -15.45
N PHE A 66 10.69 9.95 -14.25
CA PHE A 66 11.30 10.31 -12.99
C PHE A 66 12.00 9.12 -12.32
N ASP A 67 13.04 9.42 -11.55
CA ASP A 67 13.76 8.44 -10.74
C ASP A 67 12.78 7.72 -9.78
N PRO A 68 12.82 6.39 -9.66
CA PRO A 68 12.00 5.64 -8.70
C PRO A 68 12.12 6.14 -7.26
N LYS A 69 13.32 6.63 -6.86
CA LYS A 69 13.54 7.20 -5.53
C LYS A 69 12.72 8.47 -5.32
N VAL A 70 12.64 9.34 -6.33
CA VAL A 70 11.81 10.56 -6.28
C VAL A 70 10.33 10.20 -6.14
N VAL A 71 9.87 9.22 -6.90
CA VAL A 71 8.48 8.80 -6.84
C VAL A 71 8.13 8.15 -5.50
N THR A 72 8.97 7.22 -5.02
CA THR A 72 8.72 6.55 -3.73
C THR A 72 8.80 7.51 -2.55
N MET A 73 9.74 8.47 -2.58
CA MET A 73 9.80 9.57 -1.61
C MET A 73 8.53 10.43 -1.67
N THR A 74 8.03 10.73 -2.85
CA THR A 74 6.79 11.50 -3.04
C THR A 74 5.58 10.78 -2.42
N LEU A 75 5.46 9.47 -2.64
CA LEU A 75 4.42 8.65 -2.00
C LEU A 75 4.56 8.68 -0.48
N ASP A 76 5.77 8.53 0.03
CA ASP A 76 6.04 8.53 1.47
C ASP A 76 5.65 9.87 2.12
N LEU A 77 6.09 10.99 1.54
CA LEU A 77 5.72 12.34 1.99
C LEU A 77 4.21 12.56 1.95
N TYR A 78 3.54 12.10 0.89
CA TYR A 78 2.10 12.22 0.77
C TYR A 78 1.37 11.51 1.92
N TYR A 79 1.72 10.26 2.22
CA TYR A 79 1.06 9.48 3.28
C TYR A 79 1.52 9.88 4.70
N LYS A 80 2.64 10.56 4.84
CA LYS A 80 3.06 11.24 6.08
C LYS A 80 2.35 12.57 6.33
N GLY A 81 1.48 13.02 5.42
CA GLY A 81 0.62 14.18 5.66
C GLY A 81 1.03 15.45 4.90
N VAL A 82 2.01 15.41 4.01
CA VAL A 82 2.36 16.57 3.18
C VAL A 82 1.34 16.76 2.05
N SER A 83 0.93 18.00 1.79
CA SER A 83 -0.01 18.31 0.70
C SER A 83 0.65 18.12 -0.67
N LEU A 84 -0.16 17.89 -1.72
CA LEU A 84 0.35 17.73 -3.09
C LEU A 84 1.17 18.95 -3.55
N ARG A 85 0.74 20.17 -3.20
CA ARG A 85 1.47 21.39 -3.51
C ARG A 85 2.76 21.50 -2.70
N GLY A 86 2.72 21.15 -1.40
CA GLY A 86 3.92 21.13 -0.57
C GLY A 86 4.96 20.12 -1.06
N ILE A 87 4.53 18.97 -1.58
CA ILE A 87 5.44 17.99 -2.19
C ILE A 87 6.02 18.53 -3.50
N GLN A 88 5.19 19.14 -4.36
CA GLN A 88 5.67 19.77 -5.61
C GLN A 88 6.73 20.84 -5.33
N ASP A 89 6.48 21.69 -4.35
CA ASP A 89 7.39 22.73 -3.91
C ASP A 89 8.70 22.15 -3.35
N HIS A 90 8.62 21.16 -2.48
CA HIS A 90 9.76 20.44 -1.93
C HIS A 90 10.63 19.79 -3.03
N LEU A 91 10.01 19.14 -4.01
CA LEU A 91 10.71 18.52 -5.12
C LEU A 91 11.46 19.57 -5.97
N ASN A 92 10.83 20.71 -6.21
CA ASN A 92 11.45 21.80 -6.96
C ASN A 92 12.62 22.42 -6.19
N GLN A 93 12.44 22.79 -4.93
CA GLN A 93 13.43 23.49 -4.13
C GLN A 93 14.64 22.64 -3.76
N ILE A 94 14.43 21.39 -3.37
CA ILE A 94 15.47 20.54 -2.80
C ILE A 94 16.12 19.64 -3.87
N PHE A 95 15.33 19.12 -4.80
CA PHE A 95 15.80 18.15 -5.79
C PHE A 95 15.90 18.71 -7.21
N ASN A 96 15.54 19.99 -7.42
CA ASN A 96 15.45 20.61 -8.74
C ASN A 96 14.60 19.79 -9.73
N VAL A 97 13.55 19.11 -9.21
CA VAL A 97 12.60 18.32 -9.98
C VAL A 97 11.32 19.12 -10.18
N GLN A 98 11.12 19.59 -11.40
CA GLN A 98 9.93 20.35 -11.76
C GLN A 98 8.80 19.43 -12.19
N LEU A 99 7.66 19.53 -11.52
CA LEU A 99 6.41 18.91 -11.90
C LEU A 99 5.48 19.96 -12.49
N ASN A 100 4.95 19.71 -13.67
CA ASN A 100 4.02 20.63 -14.34
C ASN A 100 2.73 20.84 -13.55
N SER A 101 2.31 19.86 -12.74
CA SER A 101 1.10 19.95 -11.95
C SER A 101 1.17 19.00 -10.73
N PRO A 102 0.53 19.36 -9.60
CA PRO A 102 0.30 18.45 -8.47
C PRO A 102 -0.48 17.19 -8.86
N GLN A 103 -1.25 17.25 -9.96
CA GLN A 103 -1.99 16.10 -10.51
C GLN A 103 -1.06 14.94 -10.89
N THR A 104 0.19 15.20 -11.26
CA THR A 104 1.20 14.18 -11.54
C THR A 104 1.39 13.24 -10.35
N ILE A 105 1.37 13.78 -9.12
CA ILE A 105 1.49 13.00 -7.88
C ILE A 105 0.28 12.09 -7.70
N LEU A 106 -0.93 12.57 -7.94
CA LEU A 106 -2.14 11.73 -7.89
C LEU A 106 -2.12 10.62 -8.94
N ASN A 107 -1.60 10.90 -10.13
CA ASN A 107 -1.43 9.89 -11.17
C ASN A 107 -0.42 8.79 -10.75
N TRP A 108 0.63 9.16 -10.00
CA TRP A 108 1.53 8.17 -9.42
C TRP A 108 0.83 7.34 -8.36
N ILE A 109 0.09 7.97 -7.44
CA ILE A 109 -0.69 7.26 -6.41
C ILE A 109 -1.61 6.23 -7.07
N LYS A 110 -2.40 6.63 -8.09
CA LYS A 110 -3.30 5.72 -8.81
C LYS A 110 -2.54 4.54 -9.45
N LYS A 111 -1.45 4.85 -10.18
CA LYS A 111 -0.65 3.83 -10.86
C LYS A 111 -0.05 2.79 -9.90
N TYR A 112 0.45 3.26 -8.76
CA TYR A 112 1.07 2.36 -7.78
C TYR A 112 0.03 1.65 -6.91
N GLU A 113 -1.13 2.24 -6.69
CA GLU A 113 -2.24 1.56 -6.04
C GLU A 113 -2.68 0.34 -6.86
N GLU A 114 -2.90 0.50 -8.15
CA GLU A 114 -3.24 -0.61 -9.06
C GLU A 114 -2.15 -1.71 -9.02
N LEU A 115 -0.88 -1.33 -9.17
CA LEU A 115 0.23 -2.28 -9.23
C LEU A 115 0.47 -3.01 -7.91
N ILE A 116 0.54 -2.28 -6.80
CA ILE A 116 0.84 -2.84 -5.49
C ILE A 116 -0.40 -3.53 -4.92
N GLY A 117 -1.58 -2.96 -5.15
CA GLY A 117 -2.85 -3.50 -4.70
C GLY A 117 -3.08 -4.93 -5.20
N GLU A 118 -2.83 -5.19 -6.48
CA GLU A 118 -2.93 -6.54 -7.05
C GLU A 118 -1.95 -7.52 -6.39
N TYR A 119 -0.72 -7.09 -6.15
CA TYR A 119 0.28 -7.92 -5.48
C TYR A 119 -0.10 -8.24 -4.03
N VAL A 120 -0.48 -7.24 -3.24
CA VAL A 120 -0.79 -7.45 -1.82
C VAL A 120 -2.03 -8.32 -1.62
N LYS A 121 -2.98 -8.32 -2.55
CA LYS A 121 -4.13 -9.24 -2.54
C LYS A 121 -3.72 -10.71 -2.65
N THR A 122 -2.56 -11.02 -3.22
CA THR A 122 -2.06 -12.41 -3.32
C THR A 122 -1.41 -12.91 -2.04
N LEU A 123 -1.03 -12.01 -1.14
CA LEU A 123 -0.32 -12.35 0.08
C LEU A 123 -1.25 -13.00 1.12
N LYS A 124 -0.69 -13.91 1.91
CA LYS A 124 -1.40 -14.57 3.00
C LYS A 124 -0.77 -14.16 4.33
N PRO A 125 -1.33 -13.14 5.02
CA PRO A 125 -0.82 -12.71 6.32
C PRO A 125 -1.09 -13.76 7.38
N THR A 126 -0.19 -13.93 8.35
CA THR A 126 -0.42 -14.72 9.55
C THR A 126 -1.12 -13.83 10.58
N LEU A 127 -2.33 -14.20 10.98
CA LEU A 127 -3.19 -13.41 11.86
C LEU A 127 -3.29 -14.04 13.25
N SER A 128 -3.57 -13.22 14.25
CA SER A 128 -3.72 -13.67 15.64
C SER A 128 -5.07 -14.32 15.96
N GLY A 129 -6.04 -14.19 15.05
CA GLY A 129 -7.39 -14.68 15.27
C GLY A 129 -8.30 -13.73 16.07
N GLN A 130 -7.83 -12.54 16.46
CA GLN A 130 -8.65 -11.55 17.16
C GLN A 130 -8.78 -10.29 16.31
N TRP A 131 -10.00 -10.05 15.81
CA TRP A 131 -10.27 -8.91 14.95
C TRP A 131 -11.00 -7.80 15.70
N GLN A 132 -10.62 -6.57 15.42
CA GLN A 132 -11.36 -5.37 15.85
C GLN A 132 -12.02 -4.75 14.65
N VAL A 133 -13.28 -4.34 14.81
CA VAL A 133 -14.08 -3.72 13.77
C VAL A 133 -14.65 -2.42 14.33
N ASP A 134 -14.48 -1.35 13.57
CA ASP A 134 -15.02 -0.05 13.92
C ASP A 134 -15.16 0.82 12.67
N GLU A 135 -15.94 1.89 12.74
CA GLU A 135 -16.12 2.82 11.66
C GLU A 135 -15.92 4.28 12.12
N MET A 136 -15.52 5.10 11.18
CA MET A 136 -15.35 6.54 11.38
C MET A 136 -16.05 7.34 10.28
N LYS A 137 -16.47 8.55 10.61
CA LYS A 137 -16.96 9.50 9.60
C LYS A 137 -15.80 10.06 8.80
N VAL A 138 -15.97 10.11 7.47
CA VAL A 138 -15.04 10.75 6.53
C VAL A 138 -15.79 11.74 5.65
N LYS A 139 -15.13 12.82 5.27
CA LYS A 139 -15.73 13.86 4.44
C LYS A 139 -15.53 13.53 2.95
N PHE A 140 -16.63 13.53 2.20
CA PHE A 140 -16.65 13.15 0.81
C PHE A 140 -17.46 14.16 -0.02
N LYS A 141 -16.82 14.94 -0.88
CA LYS A 141 -17.48 16.04 -1.64
C LYS A 141 -18.37 16.94 -0.76
N GLY A 142 -17.91 17.23 0.45
CA GLY A 142 -18.70 18.01 1.42
C GLY A 142 -19.69 17.20 2.27
N ASN A 143 -20.05 15.99 1.88
CA ASN A 143 -20.97 15.11 2.59
C ASN A 143 -20.24 14.14 3.49
N TRP A 144 -20.89 13.73 4.58
CA TRP A 144 -20.35 12.70 5.47
C TRP A 144 -20.66 11.29 4.93
N LYS A 145 -19.66 10.40 4.99
CA LYS A 145 -19.76 8.97 4.75
C LYS A 145 -19.12 8.21 5.89
N TRP A 146 -19.26 6.90 5.89
CA TRP A 146 -18.69 6.01 6.88
C TRP A 146 -17.55 5.22 6.27
N LEU A 147 -16.39 5.24 6.92
CA LEU A 147 -15.22 4.42 6.58
C LEU A 147 -15.11 3.32 7.63
N TRP A 148 -15.44 2.11 7.23
CA TRP A 148 -15.34 0.91 8.03
C TRP A 148 -13.92 0.34 7.96
N ASN A 149 -13.44 -0.23 9.06
CA ASN A 149 -12.13 -0.84 9.16
C ASN A 149 -12.21 -2.14 9.93
N VAL A 150 -11.44 -3.16 9.50
CA VAL A 150 -11.21 -4.40 10.24
C VAL A 150 -9.72 -4.62 10.40
N MET A 151 -9.27 -4.79 11.63
CA MET A 151 -7.86 -4.92 11.97
C MET A 151 -7.63 -6.14 12.87
N ASP A 152 -6.57 -6.90 12.60
CA ASP A 152 -6.09 -7.92 13.52
C ASP A 152 -5.41 -7.29 14.74
N ARG A 153 -5.81 -7.72 15.94
CA ARG A 153 -5.43 -7.06 17.19
C ARG A 153 -3.92 -7.09 17.47
N HIS A 154 -3.29 -8.25 17.33
CA HIS A 154 -1.90 -8.42 17.75
C HIS A 154 -0.89 -8.03 16.68
N THR A 155 -1.17 -8.35 15.42
CA THR A 155 -0.31 -7.94 14.31
C THR A 155 -0.56 -6.50 13.89
N ARG A 156 -1.70 -5.92 14.27
CA ARG A 156 -2.22 -4.62 13.80
C ARG A 156 -2.43 -4.56 12.30
N TYR A 157 -2.43 -5.71 11.64
CA TYR A 157 -2.66 -5.79 10.20
C TYR A 157 -4.10 -5.38 9.87
N LEU A 158 -4.23 -4.32 9.08
CA LEU A 158 -5.50 -3.84 8.57
C LEU A 158 -5.95 -4.77 7.45
N LEU A 159 -6.98 -5.57 7.73
CA LEU A 159 -7.52 -6.58 6.82
C LEU A 159 -8.35 -5.96 5.71
N ALA A 160 -9.21 -5.01 6.06
CA ALA A 160 -10.12 -4.38 5.11
C ALA A 160 -10.50 -2.97 5.53
N SER A 161 -10.74 -2.12 4.54
CA SER A 161 -11.39 -0.82 4.65
C SER A 161 -12.46 -0.67 3.58
N ASN A 162 -13.59 -0.08 3.92
CA ASN A 162 -14.66 0.18 2.95
C ASN A 162 -15.41 1.47 3.27
N ILE A 163 -15.80 2.23 2.25
CA ILE A 163 -16.57 3.47 2.40
C ILE A 163 -18.01 3.21 2.00
N THR A 164 -18.96 3.62 2.86
CA THR A 164 -20.39 3.49 2.62
C THR A 164 -21.12 4.81 2.86
N LYS A 165 -22.32 4.95 2.27
CA LYS A 165 -23.18 6.12 2.50
C LYS A 165 -23.94 6.00 3.82
N LYS A 166 -24.30 4.77 4.20
CA LYS A 166 -25.10 4.46 5.37
C LYS A 166 -24.29 3.68 6.40
N ARG A 167 -24.86 3.50 7.58
CA ARG A 167 -24.31 2.74 8.70
C ARG A 167 -25.27 1.61 9.07
N GLU A 168 -25.54 0.74 8.09
CA GLU A 168 -26.53 -0.31 8.19
C GLU A 168 -25.89 -1.71 8.33
N ALA A 169 -26.67 -2.72 8.66
CA ALA A 169 -26.19 -4.10 8.84
C ALA A 169 -25.55 -4.67 7.56
N GLU A 170 -26.05 -4.29 6.39
CA GLU A 170 -25.46 -4.73 5.12
C GLU A 170 -24.09 -4.11 4.87
N ASP A 171 -23.86 -2.85 5.30
CA ASP A 171 -22.55 -2.21 5.24
C ASP A 171 -21.54 -2.90 6.17
N ALA A 172 -21.98 -3.22 7.41
CA ALA A 172 -21.20 -3.98 8.38
C ALA A 172 -20.90 -5.41 7.87
N ARG A 173 -21.86 -6.04 7.19
CA ARG A 173 -21.68 -7.36 6.56
C ARG A 173 -20.61 -7.31 5.48
N LYS A 174 -20.68 -6.32 4.60
CA LYS A 174 -19.73 -6.15 3.50
C LYS A 174 -18.29 -6.04 3.98
N ILE A 175 -18.04 -5.26 5.05
CA ILE A 175 -16.68 -5.12 5.58
C ILE A 175 -16.18 -6.42 6.21
N LEU A 176 -17.04 -7.19 6.89
CA LEU A 176 -16.68 -8.49 7.46
C LEU A 176 -16.37 -9.52 6.36
N ALA A 177 -17.13 -9.52 5.26
CA ALA A 177 -16.88 -10.38 4.11
C ALA A 177 -15.53 -10.05 3.44
N LEU A 178 -15.21 -8.76 3.24
CA LEU A 178 -13.92 -8.33 2.72
C LEU A 178 -12.75 -8.76 3.63
N ALA A 179 -12.92 -8.66 4.95
CA ALA A 179 -11.91 -9.11 5.91
C ALA A 179 -11.70 -10.63 5.85
N LYS A 180 -12.76 -11.42 5.68
CA LYS A 180 -12.66 -12.87 5.47
C LYS A 180 -11.91 -13.23 4.21
N GLU A 181 -12.15 -12.51 3.12
CA GLU A 181 -11.41 -12.69 1.86
C GLU A 181 -9.92 -12.36 2.05
N ALA A 182 -9.61 -11.23 2.68
CA ALA A 182 -8.24 -10.80 2.95
C ALA A 182 -7.49 -11.74 3.90
N SER A 183 -8.20 -12.41 4.82
CA SER A 183 -7.62 -13.39 5.76
C SER A 183 -7.20 -14.71 5.10
N LYS A 184 -7.56 -14.93 3.81
CA LYS A 184 -7.21 -16.16 3.07
C LYS A 184 -7.61 -17.43 3.79
N GLY A 185 -8.84 -17.45 4.31
CA GLY A 185 -9.44 -18.60 4.97
C GLY A 185 -9.08 -18.77 6.46
N GLN A 186 -8.30 -17.87 7.05
CA GLN A 186 -8.07 -17.85 8.49
C GLN A 186 -9.32 -17.32 9.19
N LYS A 187 -10.01 -18.18 9.93
CA LYS A 187 -11.21 -17.81 10.67
C LYS A 187 -10.80 -17.15 11.99
N PRO A 188 -11.38 -15.99 12.35
CA PRO A 188 -11.10 -15.39 13.66
C PRO A 188 -11.73 -16.21 14.78
N GLU A 189 -11.04 -16.26 15.91
CA GLU A 189 -11.58 -16.79 17.16
C GLU A 189 -12.54 -15.78 17.79
N LYS A 190 -12.20 -14.49 17.71
CA LYS A 190 -12.95 -13.39 18.31
C LYS A 190 -13.07 -12.21 17.34
N VAL A 191 -14.26 -11.61 17.31
CA VAL A 191 -14.52 -10.34 16.63
C VAL A 191 -15.06 -9.36 17.67
N VAL A 192 -14.32 -8.27 17.88
CA VAL A 192 -14.65 -7.20 18.85
C VAL A 192 -15.22 -6.00 18.09
N THR A 193 -16.39 -5.54 18.51
CA THR A 193 -17.06 -4.35 17.93
C THR A 193 -17.54 -3.44 19.03
N ASP A 194 -17.95 -2.21 18.68
CA ASP A 194 -18.76 -1.37 19.54
C ASP A 194 -20.19 -1.92 19.71
N GLY A 195 -21.05 -1.23 20.44
CA GLY A 195 -22.43 -1.62 20.71
C GLY A 195 -23.42 -1.38 19.56
N LEU A 196 -22.98 -1.10 18.34
CA LEU A 196 -23.84 -0.87 17.19
C LEU A 196 -24.61 -2.14 16.81
N HIS A 197 -25.95 -2.11 16.79
CA HIS A 197 -26.79 -3.25 16.44
C HIS A 197 -26.48 -3.85 15.07
N ALA A 198 -26.08 -3.04 14.11
CA ALA A 198 -25.69 -3.48 12.76
C ALA A 198 -24.61 -4.57 12.75
N TYR A 199 -23.70 -4.56 13.71
CA TYR A 199 -22.66 -5.60 13.83
C TYR A 199 -23.20 -6.96 14.24
N LYS A 200 -24.21 -7.02 15.11
CA LYS A 200 -24.78 -8.31 15.55
C LYS A 200 -25.38 -9.08 14.39
N ASP A 201 -26.18 -8.41 13.56
CA ASP A 201 -26.81 -9.03 12.39
C ASP A 201 -25.76 -9.40 11.33
N ALA A 202 -24.82 -8.51 11.06
CA ALA A 202 -23.73 -8.76 10.13
C ALA A 202 -22.85 -9.96 10.58
N PHE A 203 -22.49 -9.99 11.86
CA PHE A 203 -21.70 -11.08 12.43
C PHE A 203 -22.43 -12.42 12.31
N ASN A 204 -23.72 -12.49 12.66
CA ASN A 204 -24.49 -13.71 12.54
C ASN A 204 -24.54 -14.22 11.09
N LYS A 205 -24.75 -13.35 10.11
CA LYS A 205 -24.76 -13.74 8.70
C LYS A 205 -23.41 -14.24 8.20
N GLU A 206 -22.29 -13.69 8.68
CA GLU A 206 -20.96 -13.99 8.16
C GLU A 206 -20.22 -15.09 8.93
N PHE A 207 -20.48 -15.26 10.24
CA PHE A 207 -19.70 -16.16 11.09
C PHE A 207 -20.54 -17.25 11.78
N PHE A 208 -21.89 -17.23 11.65
CA PHE A 208 -22.71 -18.27 12.23
C PHE A 208 -22.34 -19.66 11.68
N THR A 209 -22.14 -20.62 12.57
CA THR A 209 -21.88 -22.00 12.22
C THR A 209 -22.30 -22.93 13.37
N LEU A 210 -22.81 -24.08 13.02
CA LEU A 210 -23.09 -25.17 13.98
C LEU A 210 -21.82 -25.96 14.31
N ARG A 211 -20.79 -25.90 13.45
CA ARG A 211 -19.53 -26.61 13.63
C ARG A 211 -18.60 -25.84 14.60
N LYS A 212 -17.93 -26.55 15.48
CA LYS A 212 -16.89 -26.01 16.35
C LYS A 212 -15.51 -26.03 15.62
N PRO A 213 -14.57 -25.14 15.91
CA PRO A 213 -14.70 -24.00 16.82
C PRO A 213 -15.57 -22.88 16.23
N ARG A 214 -16.31 -22.18 17.07
CA ARG A 214 -17.15 -21.03 16.69
C ARG A 214 -16.39 -19.74 16.95
N THR A 215 -16.58 -18.76 16.08
CA THR A 215 -16.12 -17.40 16.32
C THR A 215 -16.99 -16.75 17.40
N GLU A 216 -16.37 -16.10 18.37
CA GLU A 216 -17.06 -15.35 19.43
C GLU A 216 -17.24 -13.89 18.99
N HIS A 217 -18.45 -13.35 19.18
CA HIS A 217 -18.72 -11.92 19.00
C HIS A 217 -18.69 -11.22 20.36
N ILE A 218 -17.78 -10.28 20.53
CA ILE A 218 -17.65 -9.45 21.73
C ILE A 218 -18.14 -8.05 21.38
N SER A 219 -19.34 -7.71 21.81
CA SER A 219 -19.95 -6.40 21.62
C SER A 219 -19.87 -5.61 22.93
N HIS A 220 -19.18 -4.50 22.93
CA HIS A 220 -19.02 -3.63 24.11
C HIS A 220 -19.78 -2.31 23.96
N ILE A 221 -20.64 -2.02 24.92
CA ILE A 221 -21.30 -0.72 25.08
C ILE A 221 -20.38 0.24 25.85
N ARG A 222 -19.57 -0.29 26.76
CA ARG A 222 -18.55 0.46 27.52
C ARG A 222 -17.24 -0.30 27.46
N LEU A 223 -16.24 0.32 26.87
CA LEU A 223 -14.91 -0.26 26.65
C LEU A 223 -14.09 -0.22 27.94
N ALA A 224 -14.22 -1.26 28.77
CA ALA A 224 -13.37 -1.46 29.94
C ALA A 224 -12.56 -2.75 29.80
N GLY A 225 -11.28 -2.73 30.20
CA GLY A 225 -10.41 -3.91 30.20
C GLY A 225 -9.62 -4.12 28.90
N ASP A 226 -9.05 -5.34 28.77
CA ASP A 226 -8.13 -5.71 27.68
C ASP A 226 -8.77 -5.80 26.28
N MET A 227 -10.10 -5.83 26.21
CA MET A 227 -10.85 -5.95 24.96
C MET A 227 -11.37 -4.61 24.42
N ASN A 228 -10.64 -3.52 24.66
CA ASN A 228 -11.00 -2.18 24.20
C ASN A 228 -10.71 -1.97 22.68
N ASN A 229 -11.33 -0.93 22.09
CA ASN A 229 -11.13 -0.54 20.67
C ASN A 229 -9.99 0.47 20.48
N ASN A 230 -9.16 0.73 21.49
CA ASN A 230 -8.12 1.77 21.45
C ASN A 230 -7.17 1.63 20.25
N LEU A 231 -6.95 0.41 19.76
CA LEU A 231 -6.04 0.17 18.63
C LEU A 231 -6.64 0.66 17.31
N ILE A 232 -7.91 0.35 17.07
CA ILE A 232 -8.58 0.79 15.85
C ILE A 232 -8.89 2.31 15.91
N GLU A 233 -9.13 2.87 17.10
CA GLU A 233 -9.26 4.31 17.28
C GLU A 233 -7.95 5.06 16.96
N ARG A 234 -6.78 4.49 17.27
CA ARG A 234 -5.48 5.04 16.85
C ARG A 234 -5.29 4.99 15.33
N LEU A 235 -5.78 3.92 14.68
CA LEU A 235 -5.84 3.87 13.21
C LEU A 235 -6.71 5.01 12.66
N HIS A 236 -7.89 5.24 13.27
CA HIS A 236 -8.78 6.34 12.90
C HIS A 236 -8.11 7.70 13.08
N GLY A 237 -7.34 7.91 14.16
CA GLY A 237 -6.52 9.10 14.35
C GLY A 237 -5.56 9.33 13.19
N THR A 238 -4.82 8.30 12.79
CA THR A 238 -3.89 8.34 11.65
C THR A 238 -4.60 8.68 10.33
N LYS A 239 -5.79 8.10 10.10
CA LYS A 239 -6.58 8.40 8.90
C LYS A 239 -7.12 9.83 8.90
N ARG A 240 -7.57 10.34 10.06
CA ARG A 240 -8.04 11.72 10.23
C ARG A 240 -6.95 12.76 9.99
N ASP A 241 -5.72 12.50 10.45
CA ASP A 241 -4.60 13.42 10.20
C ASP A 241 -4.34 13.58 8.70
N ARG A 242 -4.47 12.50 7.94
CA ARG A 242 -4.39 12.57 6.48
C ARG A 242 -5.59 13.30 5.88
N GLU A 243 -6.81 13.04 6.36
CA GLU A 243 -8.04 13.68 5.87
C GLU A 243 -8.00 15.21 6.03
N LYS A 244 -7.48 15.73 7.15
CA LYS A 244 -7.30 17.18 7.38
C LYS A 244 -6.52 17.84 6.25
N VAL A 245 -5.43 17.23 5.80
CA VAL A 245 -4.58 17.78 4.72
C VAL A 245 -5.26 17.67 3.35
N MET A 246 -6.00 16.59 3.09
CA MET A 246 -6.74 16.39 1.84
C MET A 246 -7.97 17.27 1.70
N ARG A 247 -8.49 17.81 2.80
CA ARG A 247 -9.76 18.54 2.85
C ARG A 247 -10.94 17.72 2.29
N GLY A 248 -10.96 16.43 2.60
CA GLY A 248 -11.94 15.45 2.18
C GLY A 248 -11.65 14.81 0.81
N LEU A 249 -12.27 13.66 0.59
CA LEU A 249 -12.16 12.90 -0.65
C LEU A 249 -13.02 13.52 -1.76
N LYS A 250 -12.55 13.43 -3.01
CA LYS A 250 -13.19 14.08 -4.18
C LYS A 250 -13.95 13.12 -5.10
N THR A 251 -13.55 11.84 -5.13
CA THR A 251 -14.14 10.82 -6.02
C THR A 251 -14.55 9.59 -5.23
N GLU A 252 -15.60 8.89 -5.64
CA GLU A 252 -16.05 7.66 -4.96
C GLU A 252 -15.03 6.53 -5.11
N GLU A 253 -14.53 6.38 -6.31
CA GLU A 253 -13.41 5.48 -6.61
C GLU A 253 -12.09 6.24 -6.39
N THR A 254 -11.66 6.31 -5.15
CA THR A 254 -10.41 6.98 -4.81
C THR A 254 -9.29 5.98 -4.56
N PRO A 255 -8.13 6.10 -5.21
CA PRO A 255 -6.95 5.26 -4.92
C PRO A 255 -6.28 5.64 -3.59
N ILE A 256 -6.72 6.74 -2.97
CA ILE A 256 -6.06 7.29 -1.78
C ILE A 256 -6.27 6.39 -0.56
N VAL A 257 -7.49 5.86 -0.37
CA VAL A 257 -7.81 5.04 0.80
C VAL A 257 -7.13 3.67 0.73
N PRO A 258 -7.24 2.89 -0.36
CA PRO A 258 -6.51 1.63 -0.49
C PRO A 258 -4.99 1.80 -0.36
N MET A 259 -4.44 2.85 -0.95
CA MET A 259 -3.00 3.11 -0.85
C MET A 259 -2.58 3.58 0.55
N GLN A 260 -3.47 4.24 1.31
CA GLN A 260 -3.26 4.56 2.72
C GLN A 260 -3.23 3.29 3.58
N ASP A 261 -4.04 2.30 3.26
CA ASP A 261 -4.03 1.00 3.92
C ASP A 261 -2.74 0.22 3.61
N ILE A 262 -2.25 0.29 2.37
CA ILE A 262 -0.94 -0.23 1.99
C ILE A 262 0.18 0.47 2.77
N TYR A 263 0.17 1.81 2.85
CA TYR A 263 1.12 2.57 3.65
C TYR A 263 1.10 2.13 5.12
N TYR A 264 -0.07 2.02 5.72
CA TYR A 264 -0.24 1.60 7.11
C TYR A 264 0.32 0.20 7.35
N ASN A 265 -0.01 -0.75 6.50
CA ASN A 265 0.39 -2.14 6.67
C ASN A 265 1.86 -2.41 6.34
N TYR A 266 2.39 -1.82 5.27
CA TYR A 266 3.66 -2.25 4.69
C TYR A 266 4.81 -1.25 4.84
N VAL A 267 4.51 0.02 5.10
CA VAL A 267 5.53 1.08 5.08
C VAL A 267 5.70 1.75 6.43
N ARG A 268 4.61 2.04 7.13
CA ARG A 268 4.64 2.76 8.40
C ARG A 268 5.17 1.89 9.54
N PRO A 269 6.29 2.27 10.21
CA PRO A 269 6.74 1.57 11.41
C PRO A 269 5.84 1.88 12.61
N HIS A 270 5.64 0.92 13.48
CA HIS A 270 4.84 1.05 14.69
C HIS A 270 5.70 0.81 15.95
N MET A 271 5.76 1.79 16.84
CA MET A 271 6.53 1.69 18.10
C MET A 271 6.15 0.44 18.91
N SER A 272 4.87 0.15 19.01
CA SER A 272 4.35 -1.00 19.75
C SER A 272 4.54 -2.36 19.03
N LEU A 273 5.09 -2.35 17.83
CA LEU A 273 5.58 -3.52 17.12
C LEU A 273 7.11 -3.49 16.99
N GLU A 274 7.79 -2.81 17.92
CA GLU A 274 9.26 -2.69 17.96
C GLU A 274 9.85 -2.06 16.70
N GLY A 275 9.13 -1.08 16.13
CA GLY A 275 9.51 -0.43 14.88
C GLY A 275 9.16 -1.21 13.61
N ARG A 276 8.59 -2.42 13.73
CA ARG A 276 8.13 -3.20 12.57
C ARG A 276 6.82 -2.64 12.01
N THR A 277 6.57 -2.96 10.75
CA THR A 277 5.26 -2.74 10.12
C THR A 277 4.28 -3.86 10.49
N PRO A 278 2.96 -3.63 10.42
CA PRO A 278 1.97 -4.69 10.59
C PRO A 278 2.18 -5.88 9.65
N ALA A 279 2.57 -5.63 8.40
CA ALA A 279 2.87 -6.67 7.43
C ALA A 279 4.10 -7.51 7.80
N GLU A 280 5.16 -6.90 8.35
CA GLU A 280 6.31 -7.64 8.89
C GLU A 280 5.91 -8.49 10.08
N LYS A 281 5.06 -7.99 10.97
CA LYS A 281 4.54 -8.76 12.10
C LYS A 281 3.64 -9.91 11.65
N ALA A 282 2.92 -9.74 10.54
CA ALA A 282 2.07 -10.76 9.92
C ALA A 282 2.82 -11.68 8.94
N GLY A 283 4.16 -11.60 8.84
CA GLY A 283 4.98 -12.47 8.01
C GLY A 283 4.91 -12.21 6.50
N VAL A 284 4.34 -11.08 6.07
CA VAL A 284 4.19 -10.69 4.66
C VAL A 284 4.85 -9.34 4.34
N GLY A 285 5.80 -8.92 5.15
CA GLY A 285 6.51 -7.66 5.01
C GLY A 285 7.48 -7.61 3.84
N VAL A 286 8.09 -6.44 3.64
CA VAL A 286 9.16 -6.20 2.68
C VAL A 286 10.46 -5.91 3.44
N GLU A 287 11.56 -6.54 3.03
CA GLU A 287 12.86 -6.41 3.69
C GLU A 287 13.65 -5.18 3.24
N ASP A 288 13.34 -4.62 2.05
CA ASP A 288 14.02 -3.43 1.53
C ASP A 288 13.98 -2.26 2.53
N GLN A 289 15.08 -1.53 2.69
CA GLN A 289 15.15 -0.33 3.50
C GLN A 289 14.13 0.73 3.02
N ASN A 290 14.02 0.91 1.71
CA ASN A 290 12.92 1.67 1.10
C ASN A 290 11.73 0.72 0.85
N LYS A 291 10.81 0.64 1.80
CA LYS A 291 9.63 -0.24 1.74
C LYS A 291 8.77 -0.03 0.48
N TRP A 292 8.59 1.22 0.06
CA TRP A 292 7.87 1.53 -1.16
C TRP A 292 8.54 0.93 -2.40
N LEU A 293 9.85 1.08 -2.49
CA LEU A 293 10.63 0.54 -3.60
C LEU A 293 10.57 -1.00 -3.62
N GLY A 294 10.69 -1.62 -2.44
CA GLY A 294 10.56 -3.06 -2.28
C GLY A 294 9.20 -3.60 -2.73
N LEU A 295 8.10 -2.93 -2.33
CA LEU A 295 6.75 -3.26 -2.78
C LEU A 295 6.63 -3.19 -4.30
N VAL A 296 7.11 -2.11 -4.92
CA VAL A 296 7.05 -1.94 -6.37
C VAL A 296 7.85 -3.04 -7.09
N LYS A 297 9.05 -3.40 -6.60
CA LYS A 297 9.86 -4.50 -7.17
C LYS A 297 9.11 -5.82 -7.12
N LYS A 298 8.63 -6.22 -5.93
CA LYS A 298 7.88 -7.47 -5.73
C LYS A 298 6.60 -7.53 -6.57
N SER A 299 5.89 -6.40 -6.69
CA SER A 299 4.69 -6.31 -7.53
C SER A 299 4.99 -6.52 -9.01
N LEU A 300 6.09 -5.96 -9.51
CA LEU A 300 6.53 -6.15 -10.89
C LEU A 300 7.00 -7.59 -11.16
N GLU A 301 7.67 -8.21 -10.20
CA GLU A 301 8.09 -9.61 -10.29
C GLU A 301 6.87 -10.53 -10.35
N ALA A 302 5.88 -10.30 -9.48
CA ALA A 302 4.63 -11.05 -9.47
C ALA A 302 3.86 -10.91 -10.79
N SER A 303 3.80 -9.71 -11.36
CA SER A 303 3.11 -9.45 -12.64
C SER A 303 3.79 -10.05 -13.86
N ARG A 304 5.07 -10.47 -13.75
CA ARG A 304 5.85 -11.09 -14.83
C ARG A 304 5.79 -12.62 -14.82
N ARG A 305 5.35 -13.23 -13.71
CA ARG A 305 5.16 -14.69 -13.68
C ARG A 305 4.00 -15.02 -14.62
N PRO A 306 4.18 -15.88 -15.65
CA PRO A 306 3.06 -16.40 -16.40
C PRO A 306 2.13 -17.08 -15.38
N VAL A 307 0.83 -16.87 -15.51
CA VAL A 307 -0.16 -17.71 -14.85
C VAL A 307 0.12 -19.11 -15.40
N LEU A 308 0.82 -19.92 -14.62
CA LEU A 308 0.93 -21.34 -14.93
C LEU A 308 -0.50 -21.84 -14.76
N ASP A 309 -1.09 -22.20 -15.90
CA ASP A 309 -2.41 -22.81 -15.98
C ASP A 309 -2.50 -23.89 -14.91
N ASN A 310 -3.54 -23.75 -14.09
CA ASN A 310 -3.95 -24.80 -13.17
C ASN A 310 -4.16 -26.07 -14.03
N PRO A 311 -3.45 -27.17 -13.83
CA PRO A 311 -3.86 -28.43 -14.42
C PRO A 311 -5.20 -28.83 -13.79
N ASN A 312 -6.17 -29.05 -14.66
CA ASN A 312 -7.50 -29.57 -14.36
C ASN A 312 -7.50 -30.74 -13.36
#